data_17fee93bf1f154cac80484987f3734c4
#
_entry.id   17fee93bf1f154cac80484987f3734c4
#
_cell.length_a   1.000
_cell.length_b   1.000
_cell.length_c   1.000
_cell.angle_alpha   90.00
_cell.angle_beta   90.00
_cell.angle_gamma   90.00
#
_symmetry.space_group_name_H-M   'P 1'
#
loop_
_entity.id
_entity.type
_entity.pdbx_description
1 polymer ?
#
loop_
_entity_poly.entity_id
_entity_poly.type
_entity_poly.pdbx_seq_one_letter_code
_entity_poly.pdbx_strand_id
1 'polypeptide(L)'
;IAPQERSFLEQKKIINALPINFLRGSNWINKIIIDHESQNFTFKELTTLITRIGKNSKLFICGDPMQSDINGKSGFDRMSDIFGDKESADKGIHRFDFTKDDILRSEILKFIVGKIQVANSLNERSQATKGKTRRKNQ
;
A
#
# COMPACT_ATOMS: atom_id res chain seq x y z
N ILE A 1 -20.33 9.67 2.68
CA ILE A 1 -21.23 9.76 1.50
C ILE A 1 -22.43 8.88 1.80
N ALA A 2 -23.64 9.45 1.77
CA ALA A 2 -24.87 8.69 1.98
C ALA A 2 -25.08 7.63 0.87
N PRO A 3 -25.70 6.46 1.15
CA PRO A 3 -25.90 5.42 0.14
C PRO A 3 -26.56 5.90 -1.16
N GLN A 4 -27.49 6.84 -1.05
CA GLN A 4 -28.18 7.43 -2.20
C GLN A 4 -27.25 8.31 -3.07
N GLU A 5 -26.37 9.10 -2.44
CA GLU A 5 -25.37 9.91 -3.13
C GLU A 5 -24.34 9.02 -3.85
N ARG A 6 -23.92 7.95 -3.19
CA ARG A 6 -23.01 6.96 -3.78
C ARG A 6 -23.63 6.34 -5.04
N SER A 7 -24.86 5.85 -4.96
CA SER A 7 -25.59 5.28 -6.11
C SER A 7 -25.69 6.28 -7.27
N PHE A 8 -26.00 7.54 -6.99
CA PHE A 8 -26.04 8.60 -8.00
C PHE A 8 -24.70 8.81 -8.69
N LEU A 9 -23.59 8.87 -7.91
CA LEU A 9 -22.24 9.06 -8.44
C LEU A 9 -21.77 7.88 -9.29
N GLU A 10 -22.13 6.65 -8.92
CA GLU A 10 -21.86 5.43 -9.69
C GLU A 10 -22.67 5.40 -11.00
N GLN A 11 -23.96 5.71 -10.96
CA GLN A 11 -24.83 5.80 -12.14
C GLN A 11 -24.33 6.88 -13.14
N LYS A 12 -23.84 7.99 -12.63
CA LYS A 12 -23.23 9.07 -13.45
C LYS A 12 -21.81 8.75 -13.89
N LYS A 13 -21.25 7.58 -13.53
CA LYS A 13 -19.86 7.18 -13.81
C LYS A 13 -18.82 8.20 -13.31
N ILE A 14 -19.15 8.95 -12.25
CA ILE A 14 -18.22 9.87 -11.58
C ILE A 14 -17.27 9.07 -10.70
N ILE A 15 -17.78 8.01 -10.04
CA ILE A 15 -17.00 7.04 -9.28
C ILE A 15 -17.10 5.69 -9.97
N ASN A 16 -15.94 5.04 -10.18
CA ASN A 16 -15.85 3.69 -10.73
C ASN A 16 -14.94 2.84 -9.85
N ALA A 17 -15.36 1.65 -9.48
CA ALA A 17 -14.51 0.63 -8.90
C ALA A 17 -14.06 -0.34 -9.98
N LEU A 18 -12.74 -0.53 -10.12
CA LEU A 18 -12.15 -1.39 -11.15
C LEU A 18 -11.16 -2.35 -10.49
N PRO A 19 -11.30 -3.66 -10.71
CA PRO A 19 -10.26 -4.61 -10.30
C PRO A 19 -8.96 -4.40 -11.10
N ILE A 20 -7.82 -4.60 -10.45
CA ILE A 20 -6.49 -4.36 -11.04
C ILE A 20 -6.25 -5.14 -12.34
N ASN A 21 -6.88 -6.31 -12.48
CA ASN A 21 -6.74 -7.15 -13.68
C ASN A 21 -7.31 -6.52 -14.96
N PHE A 22 -8.19 -5.53 -14.83
CA PHE A 22 -8.81 -4.84 -15.97
C PHE A 22 -8.08 -3.55 -16.39
N LEU A 23 -6.93 -3.24 -15.81
CA LEU A 23 -6.20 -2.00 -16.07
C LEU A 23 -5.36 -2.03 -17.35
N ARG A 24 -5.15 -3.19 -17.95
CA ARG A 24 -4.34 -3.31 -19.17
C ARG A 24 -4.97 -2.53 -20.32
N GLY A 25 -4.17 -1.69 -21.00
CA GLY A 25 -4.65 -0.86 -22.10
C GLY A 25 -5.36 0.44 -21.66
N SER A 26 -5.59 0.66 -20.37
CA SER A 26 -6.15 1.91 -19.87
C SER A 26 -5.11 3.04 -19.92
N ASN A 27 -5.59 4.26 -20.15
CA ASN A 27 -4.84 5.49 -19.96
C ASN A 27 -5.76 6.49 -19.24
N TRP A 28 -5.38 6.86 -18.03
CA TRP A 28 -6.23 7.66 -17.17
C TRP A 28 -5.84 9.12 -17.25
N ILE A 29 -6.64 9.89 -17.94
CA ILE A 29 -6.48 11.34 -18.14
C ILE A 29 -7.58 12.06 -17.34
N ASN A 30 -7.22 13.12 -16.62
CA ASN A 30 -8.12 13.91 -15.79
C ASN A 30 -8.84 13.05 -14.75
N LYS A 31 -8.11 12.17 -14.05
CA LYS A 31 -8.66 11.24 -13.06
C LYS A 31 -7.95 11.39 -11.71
N ILE A 32 -8.71 11.11 -10.66
CA ILE A 32 -8.18 10.78 -9.34
C ILE A 32 -8.32 9.28 -9.19
N ILE A 33 -7.23 8.60 -8.95
CA ILE A 33 -7.13 7.16 -8.78
C ILE A 33 -6.74 6.89 -7.33
N ILE A 34 -7.46 6.01 -6.67
CA ILE A 34 -7.15 5.57 -5.31
C ILE A 34 -7.00 4.06 -5.37
N ASP A 35 -5.79 3.59 -5.12
CA ASP A 35 -5.48 2.18 -4.94
C ASP A 35 -5.47 1.87 -3.45
N HIS A 36 -6.32 0.94 -3.03
CA HIS A 36 -6.54 0.57 -1.63
C HIS A 36 -6.08 -0.86 -1.39
N GLU A 37 -5.51 -1.13 -0.20
CA GLU A 37 -4.93 -2.43 0.17
C GLU A 37 -3.75 -2.84 -0.75
N SER A 38 -2.95 -1.86 -1.14
CA SER A 38 -1.85 -2.03 -2.10
C SER A 38 -0.76 -3.00 -1.64
N GLN A 39 -0.68 -3.30 -0.32
CA GLN A 39 0.21 -4.33 0.21
C GLN A 39 -0.11 -5.74 -0.32
N ASN A 40 -1.31 -5.95 -0.85
CA ASN A 40 -1.74 -7.21 -1.45
C ASN A 40 -1.45 -7.30 -2.95
N PHE A 41 -0.76 -6.30 -3.52
CA PHE A 41 -0.33 -6.33 -4.92
C PHE A 41 1.14 -6.69 -5.05
N THR A 42 1.43 -7.45 -6.08
CA THR A 42 2.81 -7.72 -6.50
C THR A 42 3.43 -6.47 -7.11
N PHE A 43 4.76 -6.42 -7.15
CA PHE A 43 5.49 -5.34 -7.80
C PHE A 43 5.09 -5.13 -9.28
N LYS A 44 4.77 -6.22 -9.98
CA LYS A 44 4.31 -6.19 -11.37
C LYS A 44 2.94 -5.53 -11.52
N GLU A 45 2.02 -5.81 -10.61
CA GLU A 45 0.68 -5.20 -10.59
C GLU A 45 0.76 -3.72 -10.29
N LEU A 46 1.53 -3.31 -9.27
CA LEU A 46 1.76 -1.90 -8.96
C LEU A 46 2.45 -1.16 -10.12
N THR A 47 3.42 -1.78 -10.79
CA THR A 47 4.03 -1.20 -11.99
C THR A 47 3.00 -1.02 -13.10
N THR A 48 2.09 -1.99 -13.29
CA THR A 48 1.01 -1.89 -14.27
C THR A 48 0.08 -0.71 -13.93
N LEU A 49 -0.29 -0.54 -12.66
CA LEU A 49 -1.12 0.55 -12.17
C LEU A 49 -0.47 1.91 -12.44
N ILE A 50 0.75 2.10 -11.97
CA ILE A 50 1.47 3.40 -12.06
C ILE A 50 1.65 3.82 -13.51
N THR A 51 1.94 2.89 -14.41
CA THR A 51 2.14 3.17 -15.84
C THR A 51 0.83 3.50 -16.59
N ARG A 52 -0.32 3.52 -15.94
CA ARG A 52 -1.61 3.94 -16.54
C ARG A 52 -1.94 5.39 -16.28
N ILE A 53 -1.15 6.09 -15.45
CA ILE A 53 -1.39 7.51 -15.13
C ILE A 53 -1.16 8.33 -16.39
N GLY A 54 -2.19 9.06 -16.78
CA GLY A 54 -2.13 10.01 -17.88
C GLY A 54 -2.11 11.47 -17.40
N LYS A 55 -2.18 12.38 -18.34
CA LYS A 55 -2.12 13.82 -18.09
C LYS A 55 -3.21 14.28 -17.11
N ASN A 56 -2.86 15.21 -16.21
CA ASN A 56 -3.76 15.81 -15.21
C ASN A 56 -4.42 14.80 -14.27
N SER A 57 -3.76 13.67 -14.01
CA SER A 57 -4.27 12.68 -13.08
C SER A 57 -3.42 12.61 -11.82
N LYS A 58 -4.04 12.18 -10.72
CA LYS A 58 -3.38 11.90 -9.44
C LYS A 58 -3.63 10.47 -9.05
N LEU A 59 -2.60 9.79 -8.54
CA LEU A 59 -2.70 8.44 -8.00
C LEU A 59 -2.30 8.46 -6.53
N PHE A 60 -3.14 7.86 -5.71
CA PHE A 60 -2.88 7.56 -4.30
C PHE A 60 -2.77 6.06 -4.15
N ILE A 61 -1.62 5.58 -3.68
CA ILE A 61 -1.36 4.17 -3.39
C ILE A 61 -1.36 4.04 -1.87
N CYS A 62 -2.35 3.34 -1.34
CA CYS A 62 -2.59 3.22 0.09
C CYS A 62 -2.48 1.76 0.53
N GLY A 63 -1.65 1.50 1.52
CA GLY A 63 -1.46 0.15 2.04
C GLY A 63 -0.83 0.13 3.42
N ASP A 64 -0.97 -1.00 4.11
CA ASP A 64 -0.31 -1.29 5.37
C ASP A 64 0.62 -2.51 5.18
N PRO A 65 1.95 -2.31 5.15
CA PRO A 65 2.91 -3.41 4.95
C PRO A 65 2.75 -4.56 5.94
N MET A 66 2.26 -4.27 7.15
CA MET A 66 2.05 -5.25 8.21
C MET A 66 0.85 -6.17 7.98
N GLN A 67 -0.05 -5.82 7.04
CA GLN A 67 -1.28 -6.54 6.73
C GLN A 67 -1.24 -7.27 5.38
N SER A 68 -0.05 -7.56 4.86
CA SER A 68 0.07 -8.25 3.57
C SER A 68 -0.32 -9.73 3.67
N ASP A 69 -1.26 -10.16 2.84
CA ASP A 69 -1.75 -11.53 2.75
C ASP A 69 -1.01 -12.39 1.71
N ILE A 70 -0.09 -11.80 0.93
CA ILE A 70 0.58 -12.49 -0.19
C ILE A 70 1.96 -13.05 0.13
N ASN A 71 2.22 -13.40 1.40
CA ASN A 71 3.38 -14.17 1.85
C ASN A 71 4.74 -13.65 1.31
N GLY A 72 5.06 -12.39 1.54
CA GLY A 72 6.32 -11.76 1.14
C GLY A 72 6.45 -11.47 -0.37
N LYS A 73 5.38 -11.62 -1.15
CA LYS A 73 5.33 -11.24 -2.57
C LYS A 73 4.85 -9.81 -2.79
N SER A 74 4.53 -9.08 -1.71
CA SER A 74 4.12 -7.68 -1.80
C SER A 74 5.16 -6.85 -2.53
N GLY A 75 4.70 -6.04 -3.46
CA GLY A 75 5.52 -5.04 -4.14
C GLY A 75 5.46 -3.67 -3.50
N PHE A 76 4.61 -3.48 -2.47
CA PHE A 76 4.31 -2.18 -1.89
C PHE A 76 5.53 -1.51 -1.24
N ASP A 77 6.24 -2.22 -0.35
CA ASP A 77 7.46 -1.71 0.31
C ASP A 77 8.52 -1.36 -0.72
N ARG A 78 8.79 -2.28 -1.66
CA ARG A 78 9.76 -2.05 -2.72
C ARG A 78 9.41 -0.84 -3.57
N MET A 79 8.13 -0.63 -3.89
CA MET A 79 7.67 0.52 -4.65
C MET A 79 7.84 1.81 -3.84
N SER A 80 7.51 1.78 -2.56
CA SER A 80 7.70 2.87 -1.61
C SER A 80 9.17 3.27 -1.48
N ASP A 81 10.09 2.29 -1.42
CA ASP A 81 11.54 2.54 -1.33
C ASP A 81 12.12 3.14 -2.62
N ILE A 82 11.67 2.67 -3.78
CA ILE A 82 12.11 3.21 -5.09
C ILE A 82 11.78 4.69 -5.23
N PHE A 83 10.61 5.11 -4.75
CA PHE A 83 10.13 6.48 -4.91
C PHE A 83 10.23 7.34 -3.64
N GLY A 84 10.97 6.87 -2.63
CA GLY A 84 11.16 7.57 -1.36
C GLY A 84 12.27 8.64 -1.38
N ASP A 85 12.91 8.89 -2.51
CA ASP A 85 14.04 9.80 -2.64
C ASP A 85 13.63 11.24 -3.01
N LYS A 86 14.60 12.15 -2.92
CA LYS A 86 14.38 13.56 -3.23
C LYS A 86 14.07 13.80 -4.72
N GLU A 87 14.67 13.03 -5.62
CA GLU A 87 14.42 13.17 -7.05
C GLU A 87 12.96 12.86 -7.38
N SER A 88 12.41 11.83 -6.76
CA SER A 88 10.98 11.47 -6.88
C SER A 88 10.08 12.59 -6.36
N ALA A 89 10.42 13.16 -5.19
CA ALA A 89 9.67 14.28 -4.62
C ALA A 89 9.68 15.52 -5.54
N ASP A 90 10.82 15.86 -6.13
CA ASP A 90 10.96 16.96 -7.09
C ASP A 90 10.14 16.72 -8.37
N LYS A 91 9.80 15.48 -8.69
CA LYS A 91 8.89 15.06 -9.79
C LYS A 91 7.43 14.96 -9.37
N GLY A 92 7.11 15.26 -8.11
CA GLY A 92 5.74 15.22 -7.58
C GLY A 92 5.29 13.86 -7.07
N ILE A 93 6.22 12.94 -6.78
CA ILE A 93 5.94 11.66 -6.14
C ILE A 93 6.32 11.79 -4.66
N HIS A 94 5.35 11.67 -3.78
CA HIS A 94 5.55 11.86 -2.35
C HIS A 94 5.16 10.61 -1.56
N ARG A 95 5.99 10.27 -0.58
CA ARG A 95 5.71 9.23 0.41
C ARG A 95 5.21 9.88 1.70
N PHE A 96 4.17 9.29 2.27
CA PHE A 96 3.60 9.66 3.56
C PHE A 96 3.49 8.41 4.43
N ASP A 97 4.15 8.42 5.56
CA ASP A 97 4.10 7.33 6.54
C ASP A 97 3.24 7.76 7.73
N PHE A 98 2.20 7.00 8.02
CA PHE A 98 1.40 7.18 9.23
C PHE A 98 2.07 6.49 10.42
N THR A 99 2.00 7.15 11.57
CA THR A 99 2.54 6.66 12.83
C THR A 99 1.43 6.17 13.77
N LYS A 100 1.82 5.64 14.92
CA LYS A 100 0.85 5.23 15.95
C LYS A 100 -0.02 6.39 16.44
N ASP A 101 0.51 7.61 16.40
CA ASP A 101 -0.20 8.80 16.86
C ASP A 101 -1.31 9.23 15.89
N ASP A 102 -1.22 8.78 14.63
CA ASP A 102 -2.24 9.03 13.59
C ASP A 102 -3.42 8.05 13.67
N ILE A 103 -3.35 7.05 14.56
CA ILE A 103 -4.40 6.03 14.70
C ILE A 103 -5.64 6.62 15.40
N LEU A 104 -6.66 6.95 14.63
CA LEU A 104 -7.97 7.41 15.12
C LEU A 104 -8.86 6.23 15.57
N ARG A 105 -8.32 5.35 16.42
CA ARG A 105 -9.05 4.17 16.93
C ARG A 105 -9.16 4.23 18.46
N SER A 106 -10.02 3.37 19.01
CA SER A 106 -10.17 3.28 20.47
C SER A 106 -8.85 2.93 21.16
N GLU A 107 -8.66 3.39 22.40
CA GLU A 107 -7.44 3.13 23.19
C GLU A 107 -7.15 1.63 23.33
N ILE A 108 -8.18 0.79 23.44
CA ILE A 108 -7.99 -0.67 23.50
C ILE A 108 -7.37 -1.21 22.21
N LEU A 109 -7.76 -0.69 21.05
CA LEU A 109 -7.21 -1.14 19.77
C LEU A 109 -5.80 -0.66 19.56
N LYS A 110 -5.45 0.55 19.96
CA LYS A 110 -4.06 1.05 20.01
C LYS A 110 -3.18 0.13 20.85
N PHE A 111 -3.66 -0.28 22.02
CA PHE A 111 -2.97 -1.21 22.89
C PHE A 111 -2.75 -2.58 22.23
N ILE A 112 -3.81 -3.15 21.64
CA ILE A 112 -3.73 -4.45 20.94
C ILE A 112 -2.70 -4.41 19.80
N VAL A 113 -2.77 -3.41 18.92
CA VAL A 113 -1.84 -3.25 17.80
C VAL A 113 -0.41 -3.09 18.31
N GLY A 114 -0.20 -2.29 19.36
CA GLY A 114 1.12 -2.14 19.99
C GLY A 114 1.69 -3.48 20.50
N LYS A 115 0.88 -4.32 21.11
CA LYS A 115 1.30 -5.66 21.60
C LYS A 115 1.65 -6.61 20.46
N ILE A 116 0.86 -6.62 19.38
CA ILE A 116 1.10 -7.45 18.19
C ILE A 116 2.43 -7.05 17.53
N GLN A 117 2.69 -5.76 17.37
CA GLN A 117 3.93 -5.27 16.76
C GLN A 117 5.18 -5.69 17.56
N VAL A 118 5.12 -5.60 18.89
CA VAL A 118 6.21 -6.06 19.75
C VAL A 118 6.45 -7.58 19.60
N ALA A 119 5.40 -8.37 19.56
CA ALA A 119 5.50 -9.81 19.38
C ALA A 119 6.14 -10.20 18.03
N ASN A 120 5.75 -9.53 16.94
CA ASN A 120 6.30 -9.73 15.61
C ASN A 120 7.80 -9.40 15.56
N SER A 121 8.21 -8.27 16.11
CA SER A 121 9.64 -7.87 16.15
C SER A 121 10.52 -8.83 16.95
N LEU A 122 10.00 -9.48 17.99
CA LEU A 122 10.71 -10.51 18.76
C LEU A 122 10.87 -11.81 17.95
N ASN A 123 9.86 -12.18 17.19
CA ASN A 123 9.91 -13.36 16.32
C ASN A 123 10.94 -13.21 15.19
N GLU A 124 11.00 -12.05 14.56
CA GLU A 124 11.98 -11.75 13.50
C GLU A 124 13.43 -11.82 14.04
N ARG A 125 13.70 -11.26 15.23
CA ARG A 125 15.02 -11.34 15.88
C ARG A 125 15.40 -12.78 16.19
N SER A 126 14.45 -13.60 16.65
CA SER A 126 14.67 -15.01 16.97
C SER A 126 15.00 -15.83 15.73
N GLN A 127 14.37 -15.55 14.59
CA GLN A 127 14.64 -16.22 13.32
C GLN A 127 16.00 -15.78 12.72
N ALA A 128 16.35 -14.51 12.81
CA ALA A 128 17.64 -13.99 12.37
C ALA A 128 18.82 -14.62 13.15
N THR A 129 18.64 -14.86 14.44
CA THR A 129 19.66 -15.50 15.28
C THR A 129 19.83 -16.99 14.93
N LYS A 130 18.74 -17.73 14.70
CA LYS A 130 18.78 -19.15 14.29
C LYS A 130 19.40 -19.34 12.89
N GLY A 131 19.19 -18.41 11.97
CA GLY A 131 19.79 -18.43 10.62
C GLY A 131 21.30 -18.22 10.63
N LYS A 132 21.84 -17.39 11.55
CA LYS A 132 23.28 -17.17 11.71
C LYS A 132 24.01 -18.38 12.33
N THR A 133 23.36 -19.09 13.24
CA THR A 133 23.95 -20.29 13.89
C THR A 133 24.06 -21.46 12.92
N ARG A 134 23.11 -21.64 12.00
CA ARG A 134 23.16 -22.69 10.96
C ARG A 134 24.27 -22.49 9.92
N ARG A 135 24.66 -21.24 9.62
CA ARG A 135 25.75 -20.93 8.64
C ARG A 135 27.17 -21.06 9.22
N LYS A 136 27.31 -21.16 10.56
CA LYS A 136 28.63 -21.35 11.19
C LYS A 136 29.01 -22.82 11.38
N ASN A 137 28.08 -23.74 11.18
CA ASN A 137 28.27 -25.20 11.37
C ASN A 137 28.31 -25.97 10.02
N GLN A 138 28.53 -25.31 8.91
CA GLN A 138 28.90 -25.86 7.61
C GLN A 138 30.29 -25.32 7.22
#